data_f3ff35fc127f74d43b5e310ff2ea013e
#
_entry.id   f3ff35fc127f74d43b5e310ff2ea013e
#
_cell.length_a   1.000
_cell.length_b   1.000
_cell.length_c   1.000
_cell.angle_alpha   90.00
_cell.angle_beta   90.00
_cell.angle_gamma   90.00
#
_symmetry.space_group_name_H-M   'P 1'
#
loop_
_entity.id
_entity.type
_entity.pdbx_description
1 polymer ?
#
loop_
_entity_poly.entity_id
_entity_poly.type
_entity_poly.pdbx_seq_one_letter_code
_entity_poly.pdbx_strand_id
1 'polypeptide(L)'
;MMYRFARSILAFFVLSTSISLITSWASADPTTEAAALANTVPIADVHMHFYGNNDLTVAEQIAQMDRNNVRWGGGVGSYNTQLSQALGPRYFGTIGDREFTKVLFRDGEKGLQNDKHPLFVEFFLRAEKMLTAGTVKGFGEIHVDNMSGGSNNSRFQRKIPLDSPVIRRMYALADRHKGFVQIHINRSDDALLDLRKLSLEFPNATTILAHCMPRSRPENLAAIFDEVPNVFCELSGSGVMHGIRRTSTEDGLRPNWVNLIARYPDRVMVGSDPCCGLHPKYDEIIKELRTHVLAHIPPEIIEKVAYQNAVRVFGLKP
;
A
#
# COMPACT_ATOMS: atom_id res chain seq x y z
N MET A 1 -48.33 36.10 -51.74
CA MET A 1 -47.88 34.90 -52.43
C MET A 1 -46.38 34.88 -52.28
N MET A 2 -45.87 34.24 -51.18
CA MET A 2 -44.44 34.08 -50.94
C MET A 2 -44.21 32.70 -50.28
N TYR A 3 -43.63 31.79 -51.04
CA TYR A 3 -43.24 30.43 -50.60
C TYR A 3 -41.98 30.55 -49.78
N ARG A 4 -42.01 30.01 -48.51
CA ARG A 4 -40.81 29.76 -47.72
C ARG A 4 -40.43 28.28 -47.84
N PHE A 5 -39.26 28.00 -48.41
CA PHE A 5 -38.61 26.69 -48.43
C PHE A 5 -37.99 26.40 -47.05
N ALA A 6 -38.45 25.36 -46.41
CA ALA A 6 -37.77 24.75 -45.23
C ALA A 6 -36.72 23.75 -45.70
N ARG A 7 -35.46 24.00 -45.38
CA ARG A 7 -34.38 23.05 -45.56
C ARG A 7 -34.23 22.20 -44.28
N SER A 8 -34.57 20.92 -44.36
CA SER A 8 -34.30 19.95 -43.31
C SER A 8 -32.84 19.49 -43.41
N ILE A 9 -32.08 19.77 -42.36
CA ILE A 9 -30.72 19.24 -42.20
C ILE A 9 -30.84 17.92 -41.41
N LEU A 10 -30.56 16.82 -42.08
CA LEU A 10 -30.46 15.49 -41.47
C LEU A 10 -29.05 15.36 -40.89
N ALA A 11 -28.94 15.45 -39.55
CA ALA A 11 -27.65 15.15 -38.84
C ALA A 11 -27.53 13.63 -38.64
N PHE A 12 -26.59 13.01 -39.34
CA PHE A 12 -26.20 11.63 -39.08
C PHE A 12 -25.32 11.61 -37.84
N PHE A 13 -25.85 11.09 -36.74
CA PHE A 13 -25.04 10.68 -35.60
C PHE A 13 -24.41 9.31 -35.88
N VAL A 14 -23.11 9.27 -36.14
CA VAL A 14 -22.33 8.04 -36.16
C VAL A 14 -22.00 7.67 -34.73
N LEU A 15 -22.73 6.72 -34.15
CA LEU A 15 -22.41 6.11 -32.88
C LEU A 15 -21.23 5.14 -33.09
N SER A 16 -20.00 5.59 -32.80
CA SER A 16 -18.85 4.70 -32.71
C SER A 16 -18.90 3.95 -31.39
N THR A 17 -19.43 2.73 -31.40
CA THR A 17 -19.33 1.78 -30.30
C THR A 17 -17.91 1.21 -30.24
N SER A 18 -17.08 1.80 -29.39
CA SER A 18 -15.79 1.19 -29.04
C SER A 18 -16.07 -0.05 -28.17
N ILE A 19 -16.07 -1.22 -28.79
CA ILE A 19 -16.08 -2.51 -28.07
C ILE A 19 -14.69 -2.69 -27.46
N SER A 20 -14.53 -2.33 -26.19
CA SER A 20 -13.36 -2.73 -25.42
C SER A 20 -13.44 -4.24 -25.20
N LEU A 21 -12.66 -4.99 -25.94
CA LEU A 21 -12.41 -6.40 -25.67
C LEU A 21 -11.70 -6.52 -24.33
N ILE A 22 -12.47 -6.73 -23.26
CA ILE A 22 -11.94 -7.16 -21.98
C ILE A 22 -11.53 -8.61 -22.15
N THR A 23 -10.28 -8.85 -22.52
CA THR A 23 -9.67 -10.19 -22.45
C THR A 23 -9.61 -10.55 -20.96
N SER A 24 -10.47 -11.46 -20.51
CA SER A 24 -10.36 -12.06 -19.18
C SER A 24 -9.09 -12.91 -19.16
N TRP A 25 -8.09 -12.46 -18.42
CA TRP A 25 -6.92 -13.27 -18.14
C TRP A 25 -7.35 -14.39 -17.18
N ALA A 26 -7.60 -15.57 -17.73
CA ALA A 26 -7.70 -16.77 -16.91
C ALA A 26 -6.32 -16.99 -16.27
N SER A 27 -6.31 -17.58 -15.05
CA SER A 27 -5.05 -18.01 -14.41
C SER A 27 -4.33 -18.95 -15.36
N ALA A 28 -3.41 -18.36 -16.13
CA ALA A 28 -2.50 -19.12 -16.97
C ALA A 28 -1.22 -19.34 -16.15
N ASP A 29 -0.56 -20.46 -16.39
CA ASP A 29 0.80 -20.63 -15.92
C ASP A 29 1.64 -19.40 -16.31
N PRO A 30 2.61 -18.98 -15.47
CA PRO A 30 3.45 -17.84 -15.80
C PRO A 30 4.09 -18.02 -17.17
N THR A 31 4.04 -16.99 -18.00
CA THR A 31 4.81 -17.03 -19.24
C THR A 31 6.30 -17.09 -18.90
N THR A 32 7.10 -17.71 -19.76
CA THR A 32 8.56 -17.78 -19.57
C THR A 32 9.16 -16.37 -19.42
N GLU A 33 8.63 -15.39 -20.15
CA GLU A 33 9.05 -13.99 -20.07
C GLU A 33 8.70 -13.37 -18.71
N ALA A 34 7.47 -13.52 -18.24
CA ALA A 34 7.04 -12.99 -16.94
C ALA A 34 7.86 -13.59 -15.80
N ALA A 35 8.09 -14.91 -15.82
CA ALA A 35 8.90 -15.57 -14.82
C ALA A 35 10.36 -15.09 -14.83
N ALA A 36 10.97 -14.89 -16.00
CA ALA A 36 12.32 -14.37 -16.11
C ALA A 36 12.43 -12.93 -15.57
N LEU A 37 11.51 -12.05 -15.96
CA LEU A 37 11.44 -10.68 -15.45
C LEU A 37 11.20 -10.63 -13.93
N ALA A 38 10.24 -11.38 -13.43
CA ALA A 38 9.93 -11.44 -12.01
C ALA A 38 11.13 -11.85 -11.15
N ASN A 39 11.99 -12.75 -11.66
CA ASN A 39 13.18 -13.20 -10.95
C ASN A 39 14.30 -12.16 -10.91
N THR A 40 14.37 -11.26 -11.89
CA THR A 40 15.51 -10.32 -12.07
C THR A 40 15.17 -8.88 -11.74
N VAL A 41 13.89 -8.48 -11.79
CA VAL A 41 13.46 -7.10 -11.49
C VAL A 41 13.87 -6.68 -10.07
N PRO A 42 14.39 -5.45 -9.88
CA PRO A 42 14.58 -4.92 -8.52
C PRO A 42 13.23 -4.76 -7.82
N ILE A 43 13.21 -4.92 -6.50
CA ILE A 43 12.02 -4.74 -5.68
C ILE A 43 12.17 -3.48 -4.81
N ALA A 44 11.08 -2.73 -4.69
CA ALA A 44 10.88 -1.78 -3.61
C ALA A 44 9.92 -2.40 -2.59
N ASP A 45 10.46 -2.81 -1.45
CA ASP A 45 9.70 -3.40 -0.36
C ASP A 45 9.05 -2.28 0.47
N VAL A 46 7.75 -2.02 0.22
CA VAL A 46 7.03 -0.91 0.85
C VAL A 46 6.38 -1.28 2.19
N HIS A 47 6.60 -2.49 2.67
CA HIS A 47 6.08 -2.97 3.94
C HIS A 47 7.14 -3.79 4.70
N MET A 48 8.29 -3.18 4.90
CA MET A 48 9.41 -3.83 5.58
C MET A 48 9.45 -3.43 7.06
N HIS A 49 8.97 -4.30 7.94
CA HIS A 49 9.15 -4.14 9.37
C HIS A 49 10.62 -4.36 9.76
N PHE A 50 11.18 -3.39 10.48
CA PHE A 50 12.49 -3.53 11.09
C PHE A 50 12.47 -2.95 12.51
N TYR A 51 12.45 -3.82 13.50
CA TYR A 51 12.32 -3.40 14.90
C TYR A 51 13.69 -3.20 15.61
N GLY A 52 14.77 -3.59 14.97
CA GLY A 52 16.15 -3.25 15.40
C GLY A 52 16.64 -3.90 16.68
N ASN A 53 15.95 -4.89 17.22
CA ASN A 53 16.26 -5.38 18.55
C ASN A 53 16.14 -6.88 18.80
N ASN A 54 15.65 -7.71 17.90
CA ASN A 54 15.35 -9.07 18.34
C ASN A 54 15.89 -10.18 17.44
N ASP A 55 15.95 -10.01 16.12
CA ASP A 55 16.20 -11.16 15.26
C ASP A 55 17.28 -10.92 14.20
N LEU A 56 17.54 -9.65 13.83
CA LEU A 56 18.51 -9.30 12.80
C LEU A 56 19.24 -7.99 13.13
N THR A 57 20.51 -7.96 12.87
CA THR A 57 21.30 -6.72 12.83
C THR A 57 20.98 -5.94 11.57
N VAL A 58 21.34 -4.65 11.55
CA VAL A 58 21.22 -3.81 10.33
C VAL A 58 22.01 -4.42 9.16
N ALA A 59 23.18 -4.97 9.43
CA ALA A 59 24.01 -5.61 8.40
C ALA A 59 23.34 -6.86 7.81
N GLU A 60 22.74 -7.71 8.65
CA GLU A 60 21.98 -8.88 8.19
C GLU A 60 20.75 -8.49 7.38
N GLN A 61 20.02 -7.46 7.80
CA GLN A 61 18.87 -6.95 7.05
C GLN A 61 19.29 -6.44 5.67
N ILE A 62 20.40 -5.70 5.59
CA ILE A 62 20.93 -5.23 4.30
C ILE A 62 21.37 -6.40 3.43
N ALA A 63 22.06 -7.39 4.02
CA ALA A 63 22.46 -8.59 3.31
C ALA A 63 21.26 -9.40 2.78
N GLN A 64 20.15 -9.44 3.52
CA GLN A 64 18.89 -10.02 3.03
C GLN A 64 18.31 -9.23 1.84
N MET A 65 18.29 -7.91 1.93
CA MET A 65 17.84 -7.07 0.82
C MET A 65 18.70 -7.28 -0.43
N ASP A 66 20.02 -7.26 -0.28
CA ASP A 66 20.97 -7.34 -1.40
C ASP A 66 20.88 -8.69 -2.14
N ARG A 67 20.89 -9.82 -1.41
CA ARG A 67 20.79 -11.13 -2.07
C ARG A 67 19.45 -11.41 -2.73
N ASN A 68 18.40 -10.69 -2.33
CA ASN A 68 17.06 -10.79 -2.92
C ASN A 68 16.78 -9.71 -3.97
N ASN A 69 17.77 -8.89 -4.34
CA ASN A 69 17.60 -7.74 -5.23
C ASN A 69 16.48 -6.79 -4.77
N VAL A 70 16.36 -6.59 -3.45
CA VAL A 70 15.50 -5.55 -2.87
C VAL A 70 16.30 -4.26 -2.80
N ARG A 71 16.08 -3.39 -3.74
CA ARG A 71 16.87 -2.16 -3.89
C ARG A 71 16.45 -1.07 -2.90
N TRP A 72 15.16 -0.96 -2.59
CA TRP A 72 14.60 0.01 -1.64
C TRP A 72 13.76 -0.71 -0.60
N GLY A 73 13.83 -0.24 0.65
CA GLY A 73 13.06 -0.83 1.73
C GLY A 73 12.66 0.17 2.79
N GLY A 74 11.55 -0.12 3.44
CA GLY A 74 10.98 0.69 4.49
C GLY A 74 9.46 0.71 4.48
N GLY A 75 8.88 1.86 4.73
CA GLY A 75 7.44 2.12 4.57
C GLY A 75 6.58 1.79 5.78
N VAL A 76 7.08 1.14 6.83
CA VAL A 76 6.27 0.82 8.01
C VAL A 76 7.05 0.90 9.33
N GLY A 77 6.31 1.01 10.44
CA GLY A 77 6.85 0.95 11.78
C GLY A 77 7.38 2.28 12.30
N SER A 78 8.62 2.27 12.78
CA SER A 78 9.30 3.43 13.32
C SER A 78 10.51 3.79 12.48
N TYR A 79 10.76 5.07 12.28
CA TYR A 79 11.99 5.52 11.64
C TYR A 79 13.21 4.93 12.35
N ASN A 80 14.06 4.24 11.60
CA ASN A 80 15.28 3.65 12.10
C ASN A 80 16.51 4.42 11.59
N THR A 81 17.19 5.11 12.49
CA THR A 81 18.34 5.96 12.16
C THR A 81 19.52 5.13 11.63
N GLN A 82 19.79 3.95 12.21
CA GLN A 82 20.91 3.11 11.78
C GLN A 82 20.66 2.56 10.37
N LEU A 83 19.45 2.10 10.10
CA LEU A 83 19.06 1.61 8.79
C LEU A 83 19.10 2.75 7.74
N SER A 84 18.62 3.93 8.12
CA SER A 84 18.67 5.12 7.27
C SER A 84 20.11 5.54 6.92
N GLN A 85 21.03 5.49 7.88
CA GLN A 85 22.45 5.80 7.66
C GLN A 85 23.12 4.76 6.76
N ALA A 86 22.82 3.48 6.96
CA ALA A 86 23.45 2.39 6.24
C ALA A 86 22.91 2.21 4.80
N LEU A 87 21.60 2.36 4.59
CA LEU A 87 20.97 2.25 3.27
C LEU A 87 20.98 3.57 2.47
N GLY A 88 21.07 4.72 3.16
CA GLY A 88 21.04 6.03 2.51
C GLY A 88 19.76 6.21 1.67
N PRO A 89 19.89 6.52 0.35
CA PRO A 89 18.74 6.76 -0.53
C PRO A 89 17.88 5.51 -0.81
N ARG A 90 18.33 4.33 -0.41
CA ARG A 90 17.56 3.08 -0.51
C ARG A 90 16.52 2.95 0.61
N TYR A 91 16.61 3.76 1.67
CA TYR A 91 15.70 3.72 2.81
C TYR A 91 14.64 4.81 2.71
N PHE A 92 13.40 4.46 2.94
CA PHE A 92 12.31 5.41 3.12
C PHE A 92 11.59 5.13 4.43
N GLY A 93 11.72 6.05 5.36
CA GLY A 93 11.20 5.90 6.72
C GLY A 93 9.79 6.43 6.88
N THR A 94 9.07 5.82 7.82
CA THR A 94 7.77 6.26 8.32
C THR A 94 7.78 6.44 9.82
N ILE A 95 6.74 7.03 10.36
CA ILE A 95 6.49 7.21 11.77
C ILE A 95 5.01 6.99 12.08
N GLY A 96 4.69 6.78 13.37
CA GLY A 96 3.31 6.77 13.87
C GLY A 96 2.89 5.44 14.48
N ASP A 97 3.26 4.29 13.95
CA ASP A 97 2.86 2.98 14.48
C ASP A 97 3.24 2.81 15.96
N ARG A 98 4.48 3.16 16.31
CA ARG A 98 4.96 3.04 17.70
C ARG A 98 4.18 3.92 18.66
N GLU A 99 3.88 5.15 18.28
CA GLU A 99 3.10 6.09 19.07
C GLU A 99 1.66 5.62 19.20
N PHE A 100 1.09 5.14 18.11
CA PHE A 100 -0.25 4.55 18.11
C PHE A 100 -0.34 3.35 19.07
N THR A 101 0.61 2.44 19.00
CA THR A 101 0.66 1.27 19.89
C THR A 101 0.85 1.65 21.36
N LYS A 102 1.69 2.66 21.66
CA LYS A 102 1.86 3.16 23.04
C LYS A 102 0.57 3.75 23.61
N VAL A 103 -0.15 4.55 22.83
CA VAL A 103 -1.43 5.14 23.25
C VAL A 103 -2.49 4.06 23.43
N LEU A 104 -2.56 3.07 22.51
CA LEU A 104 -3.47 1.93 22.65
C LEU A 104 -3.26 1.19 23.98
N PHE A 105 -2.01 0.89 24.33
CA PHE A 105 -1.70 0.13 25.55
C PHE A 105 -1.96 0.92 26.84
N ARG A 106 -1.90 2.22 26.77
CA ARG A 106 -2.11 3.10 27.91
C ARG A 106 -3.59 3.49 28.09
N ASP A 107 -4.25 3.89 27.02
CA ASP A 107 -5.57 4.57 27.09
C ASP A 107 -6.61 3.96 26.13
N GLY A 108 -6.28 2.84 25.49
CA GLY A 108 -7.18 2.08 24.60
C GLY A 108 -7.61 2.87 23.37
N GLU A 109 -8.68 2.42 22.73
CA GLU A 109 -9.23 3.03 21.51
C GLU A 109 -9.71 4.48 21.71
N LYS A 110 -10.15 4.82 22.92
CA LYS A 110 -10.53 6.20 23.25
C LYS A 110 -9.32 7.14 23.20
N GLY A 111 -8.16 6.67 23.66
CA GLY A 111 -6.90 7.42 23.54
C GLY A 111 -6.48 7.62 22.09
N LEU A 112 -6.65 6.59 21.25
CA LEU A 112 -6.31 6.64 19.82
C LEU A 112 -7.12 7.67 19.01
N GLN A 113 -8.28 8.08 19.50
CA GLN A 113 -9.13 9.08 18.86
C GLN A 113 -8.93 10.51 19.38
N ASN A 114 -8.10 10.68 20.42
CA ASN A 114 -7.87 11.97 21.06
C ASN A 114 -6.60 12.65 20.52
N ASP A 115 -6.74 13.56 19.58
CA ASP A 115 -5.61 14.33 19.00
C ASP A 115 -4.95 15.32 20.00
N LYS A 116 -5.58 15.56 21.18
CA LYS A 116 -5.03 16.33 22.30
C LYS A 116 -4.30 15.46 23.32
N HIS A 117 -4.26 14.15 23.13
CA HIS A 117 -3.49 13.27 23.97
C HIS A 117 -2.01 13.70 24.00
N PRO A 118 -1.35 13.83 25.18
CA PRO A 118 0.01 14.40 25.27
C PRO A 118 1.03 13.73 24.35
N LEU A 119 1.00 12.38 24.23
CA LEU A 119 1.88 11.65 23.31
C LEU A 119 1.63 12.02 21.83
N PHE A 120 0.38 12.26 21.44
CA PHE A 120 0.08 12.69 20.07
C PHE A 120 0.44 14.16 19.82
N VAL A 121 0.30 15.04 20.82
CA VAL A 121 0.77 16.43 20.70
C VAL A 121 2.28 16.48 20.43
N GLU A 122 3.08 15.77 21.22
CA GLU A 122 4.53 15.67 21.02
C GLU A 122 4.87 14.98 19.68
N PHE A 123 4.15 13.91 19.37
CA PHE A 123 4.34 13.19 18.12
C PHE A 123 4.12 14.08 16.90
N PHE A 124 3.04 14.83 16.83
CA PHE A 124 2.74 15.69 15.69
C PHE A 124 3.73 16.84 15.53
N LEU A 125 4.25 17.40 16.63
CA LEU A 125 5.32 18.40 16.56
C LEU A 125 6.61 17.80 15.98
N ARG A 126 6.95 16.58 16.36
CA ARG A 126 8.10 15.86 15.80
C ARG A 126 7.85 15.48 14.35
N ALA A 127 6.66 14.97 14.01
CA ALA A 127 6.27 14.59 12.67
C ALA A 127 6.40 15.76 11.68
N GLU A 128 5.90 16.95 12.04
CA GLU A 128 6.03 18.18 11.24
C GLU A 128 7.50 18.48 10.93
N LYS A 129 8.38 18.41 11.93
CA LYS A 129 9.82 18.65 11.75
C LYS A 129 10.47 17.63 10.81
N MET A 130 10.13 16.34 10.98
CA MET A 130 10.72 15.26 10.18
C MET A 130 10.21 15.29 8.73
N LEU A 131 8.95 15.60 8.50
CA LEU A 131 8.37 15.77 7.17
C LEU A 131 8.96 16.99 6.46
N THR A 132 9.08 18.14 7.16
CA THR A 132 9.72 19.36 6.63
C THR A 132 11.16 19.12 6.24
N ALA A 133 11.91 18.37 7.04
CA ALA A 133 13.30 18.00 6.75
C ALA A 133 13.44 16.90 5.67
N GLY A 134 12.35 16.30 5.21
CA GLY A 134 12.36 15.16 4.31
C GLY A 134 12.94 13.87 4.90
N THR A 135 13.14 13.83 6.23
CA THR A 135 13.67 12.65 6.94
C THR A 135 12.71 11.46 6.85
N VAL A 136 11.41 11.74 6.90
CA VAL A 136 10.35 10.77 6.64
C VAL A 136 9.45 11.27 5.52
N LYS A 137 8.74 10.36 4.86
CA LYS A 137 7.83 10.68 3.76
C LYS A 137 6.36 10.60 4.15
N GLY A 138 6.04 9.99 5.30
CA GLY A 138 4.67 9.81 5.73
C GLY A 138 4.53 9.01 7.01
N PHE A 139 3.31 8.53 7.19
CA PHE A 139 2.89 7.75 8.35
C PHE A 139 2.61 6.31 7.95
N GLY A 140 2.98 5.35 8.79
CA GLY A 140 2.66 3.95 8.52
C GLY A 140 3.46 2.93 9.35
N GLU A 141 3.00 1.74 9.44
CA GLU A 141 1.63 1.27 9.18
C GLU A 141 0.71 1.71 10.32
N ILE A 142 -0.37 2.42 10.02
CA ILE A 142 -1.31 2.86 11.05
C ILE A 142 -2.48 1.87 11.11
N HIS A 143 -2.56 1.12 12.19
CA HIS A 143 -3.60 0.12 12.39
C HIS A 143 -4.89 0.78 12.88
N VAL A 144 -5.84 0.99 11.99
CA VAL A 144 -7.16 1.57 12.28
C VAL A 144 -8.17 0.50 12.66
N ASP A 145 -8.20 -0.61 11.92
CA ASP A 145 -8.96 -1.81 12.25
C ASP A 145 -8.14 -3.05 11.93
N ASN A 146 -7.66 -3.73 12.97
CA ASN A 146 -6.94 -5.00 12.85
C ASN A 146 -7.60 -6.14 13.63
N MET A 147 -8.92 -6.09 13.81
CA MET A 147 -9.69 -7.14 14.50
C MET A 147 -9.53 -8.53 13.85
N SER A 148 -9.05 -8.60 12.62
CA SER A 148 -8.76 -9.84 11.91
C SER A 148 -7.28 -10.02 11.57
N GLY A 149 -6.41 -9.20 12.14
CA GLY A 149 -4.97 -9.26 11.90
C GLY A 149 -4.32 -10.53 12.42
N GLY A 150 -3.11 -10.82 11.94
CA GLY A 150 -2.36 -12.04 12.27
C GLY A 150 -1.93 -12.18 13.73
N SER A 151 -2.12 -11.17 14.56
CA SER A 151 -1.83 -11.28 15.99
C SER A 151 -3.00 -11.90 16.74
N ASN A 152 -2.80 -13.11 17.27
CA ASN A 152 -3.74 -13.74 18.21
C ASN A 152 -3.78 -13.04 19.58
N ASN A 153 -2.95 -12.04 19.81
CA ASN A 153 -2.91 -11.27 21.04
C ASN A 153 -3.94 -10.15 21.02
N SER A 154 -5.04 -10.33 21.73
CA SER A 154 -6.14 -9.35 21.83
C SER A 154 -5.69 -7.95 22.27
N ARG A 155 -4.56 -7.83 22.94
CA ARG A 155 -3.98 -6.54 23.36
C ARG A 155 -3.65 -5.62 22.19
N PHE A 156 -3.36 -6.19 21.01
CA PHE A 156 -3.07 -5.43 19.80
C PHE A 156 -4.31 -5.18 18.93
N GLN A 157 -5.44 -5.83 19.24
CA GLN A 157 -6.68 -5.63 18.50
C GLN A 157 -7.28 -4.26 18.80
N ARG A 158 -7.72 -3.58 17.77
CA ARG A 158 -8.40 -2.28 17.84
C ARG A 158 -9.27 -2.05 16.63
N LYS A 159 -10.29 -1.21 16.83
CA LYS A 159 -11.14 -0.68 15.78
C LYS A 159 -11.55 0.74 16.13
N ILE A 160 -11.10 1.70 15.35
CA ILE A 160 -11.50 3.11 15.46
C ILE A 160 -12.02 3.61 14.12
N PRO A 161 -12.81 4.70 14.08
CA PRO A 161 -13.18 5.33 12.81
C PRO A 161 -11.94 5.81 12.06
N LEU A 162 -11.89 5.58 10.76
CA LEU A 162 -10.82 6.11 9.91
C LEU A 162 -10.85 7.65 9.90
N ASP A 163 -12.05 8.26 9.97
CA ASP A 163 -12.25 9.71 10.09
C ASP A 163 -12.06 10.25 11.52
N SER A 164 -11.27 9.59 12.36
CA SER A 164 -10.97 10.07 13.72
C SER A 164 -10.03 11.28 13.71
N PRO A 165 -10.09 12.17 14.76
CA PRO A 165 -9.27 13.40 14.82
C PRO A 165 -7.77 13.16 14.65
N VAL A 166 -7.24 12.07 15.20
CA VAL A 166 -5.81 11.73 15.09
C VAL A 166 -5.45 11.36 13.66
N ILE A 167 -6.26 10.52 13.00
CA ILE A 167 -6.04 10.11 11.60
C ILE A 167 -6.18 11.33 10.68
N ARG A 168 -7.21 12.14 10.83
CA ARG A 168 -7.39 13.38 10.06
C ARG A 168 -6.17 14.29 10.16
N ARG A 169 -5.56 14.39 11.34
CA ARG A 169 -4.35 15.20 11.53
C ARG A 169 -3.13 14.60 10.81
N MET A 170 -3.01 13.27 10.73
CA MET A 170 -2.01 12.61 9.90
C MET A 170 -2.21 12.92 8.42
N TYR A 171 -3.46 12.83 7.92
CA TYR A 171 -3.79 13.17 6.55
C TYR A 171 -3.52 14.66 6.24
N ALA A 172 -3.88 15.58 7.14
CA ALA A 172 -3.60 17.01 6.95
C ALA A 172 -2.10 17.32 6.86
N LEU A 173 -1.27 16.62 7.66
CA LEU A 173 0.18 16.73 7.56
C LEU A 173 0.71 16.12 6.27
N ALA A 174 0.26 14.91 5.92
CA ALA A 174 0.65 14.25 4.68
C ALA A 174 0.27 15.09 3.46
N ASP A 175 -0.91 15.68 3.42
CA ASP A 175 -1.37 16.55 2.34
C ASP A 175 -0.47 17.78 2.16
N ARG A 176 -0.14 18.46 3.26
CA ARG A 176 0.73 19.64 3.25
C ARG A 176 2.13 19.34 2.72
N HIS A 177 2.66 18.17 3.04
CA HIS A 177 4.01 17.75 2.65
C HIS A 177 4.02 16.84 1.41
N LYS A 178 2.88 16.63 0.73
CA LYS A 178 2.74 15.68 -0.39
C LYS A 178 3.27 14.29 -0.04
N GLY A 179 2.99 13.87 1.18
CA GLY A 179 3.40 12.60 1.75
C GLY A 179 2.31 11.54 1.65
N PHE A 180 2.42 10.52 2.49
CA PHE A 180 1.46 9.42 2.48
C PHE A 180 0.99 9.02 3.88
N VAL A 181 -0.13 8.32 3.92
CA VAL A 181 -0.61 7.60 5.11
C VAL A 181 -0.86 6.15 4.70
N GLN A 182 -0.04 5.23 5.23
CA GLN A 182 -0.24 3.79 5.04
C GLN A 182 -1.08 3.26 6.19
N ILE A 183 -2.20 2.65 5.87
CA ILE A 183 -3.21 2.23 6.85
C ILE A 183 -3.52 0.75 6.75
N HIS A 184 -3.61 0.11 7.93
CA HIS A 184 -4.20 -1.21 8.10
C HIS A 184 -5.65 -1.05 8.53
N ILE A 185 -6.57 -1.39 7.65
CA ILE A 185 -7.99 -1.28 7.91
C ILE A 185 -8.74 -2.43 7.24
N ASN A 186 -9.58 -3.13 7.99
CA ASN A 186 -10.46 -4.14 7.43
C ASN A 186 -11.57 -3.49 6.59
N ARG A 187 -12.00 -4.18 5.55
CA ARG A 187 -13.11 -3.72 4.72
C ARG A 187 -14.41 -3.65 5.51
N SER A 188 -15.04 -2.49 5.52
CA SER A 188 -16.43 -2.24 5.93
C SER A 188 -16.99 -1.11 5.08
N ASP A 189 -18.30 -0.92 5.07
CA ASP A 189 -18.91 0.16 4.30
C ASP A 189 -18.53 1.54 4.87
N ASP A 190 -18.46 1.66 6.20
CA ASP A 190 -17.97 2.88 6.87
C ASP A 190 -16.52 3.18 6.51
N ALA A 191 -15.64 2.16 6.51
CA ALA A 191 -14.25 2.32 6.12
C ALA A 191 -14.10 2.81 4.67
N LEU A 192 -14.93 2.31 3.74
CA LEU A 192 -14.93 2.75 2.35
C LEU A 192 -15.44 4.19 2.22
N LEU A 193 -16.45 4.56 2.98
CA LEU A 193 -16.99 5.92 2.99
C LEU A 193 -15.96 6.92 3.53
N ASP A 194 -15.37 6.63 4.69
CA ASP A 194 -14.35 7.47 5.31
C ASP A 194 -13.11 7.60 4.42
N LEU A 195 -12.68 6.51 3.78
CA LEU A 195 -11.56 6.51 2.85
C LEU A 195 -11.79 7.47 1.69
N ARG A 196 -12.98 7.41 1.05
CA ARG A 196 -13.35 8.34 -0.03
C ARG A 196 -13.34 9.78 0.45
N LYS A 197 -13.96 10.04 1.60
CA LYS A 197 -14.04 11.37 2.19
C LYS A 197 -12.66 11.96 2.46
N LEU A 198 -11.79 11.22 3.15
CA LEU A 198 -10.44 11.67 3.48
C LEU A 198 -9.58 11.87 2.24
N SER A 199 -9.67 10.95 1.26
CA SER A 199 -8.86 11.05 0.04
C SER A 199 -9.28 12.23 -0.85
N LEU A 200 -10.56 12.62 -0.84
CA LEU A 200 -11.04 13.80 -1.55
C LEU A 200 -10.73 15.10 -0.80
N GLU A 201 -10.79 15.08 0.52
CA GLU A 201 -10.49 16.26 1.36
C GLU A 201 -8.99 16.57 1.40
N PHE A 202 -8.14 15.54 1.30
CA PHE A 202 -6.68 15.66 1.34
C PHE A 202 -6.05 15.12 0.03
N PRO A 203 -6.25 15.82 -1.11
CA PRO A 203 -5.91 15.29 -2.43
C PRO A 203 -4.41 15.15 -2.70
N ASN A 204 -3.54 15.85 -1.95
CA ASN A 204 -2.09 15.72 -2.06
C ASN A 204 -1.51 14.64 -1.14
N ALA A 205 -2.30 14.11 -0.20
CA ALA A 205 -1.90 12.96 0.60
C ALA A 205 -2.16 11.67 -0.17
N THR A 206 -1.16 10.81 -0.29
CA THR A 206 -1.35 9.47 -0.84
C THR A 206 -1.82 8.52 0.27
N THR A 207 -2.93 7.84 0.05
CA THR A 207 -3.33 6.72 0.92
C THR A 207 -2.77 5.41 0.39
N ILE A 208 -2.11 4.64 1.24
CA ILE A 208 -1.63 3.29 0.91
C ILE A 208 -2.40 2.29 1.78
N LEU A 209 -3.17 1.43 1.16
CA LEU A 209 -3.89 0.37 1.84
C LEU A 209 -2.95 -0.81 2.07
N ALA A 210 -2.55 -1.02 3.31
CA ALA A 210 -1.76 -2.19 3.69
C ALA A 210 -2.55 -3.47 3.36
N HIS A 211 -1.86 -4.46 2.80
CA HIS A 211 -2.44 -5.75 2.39
C HIS A 211 -3.64 -5.60 1.44
N CYS A 212 -3.65 -4.54 0.65
CA CYS A 212 -4.78 -4.17 -0.21
C CYS A 212 -6.12 -4.21 0.53
N MET A 213 -6.17 -3.66 1.75
CA MET A 213 -7.33 -3.64 2.65
C MET A 213 -7.80 -5.08 2.97
N PRO A 214 -7.32 -5.68 4.07
CA PRO A 214 -7.73 -7.01 4.49
C PRO A 214 -9.24 -7.27 4.36
N ARG A 215 -9.60 -8.48 3.88
CA ARG A 215 -10.97 -8.91 3.56
C ARG A 215 -11.65 -8.14 2.41
N SER A 216 -10.96 -7.24 1.73
CA SER A 216 -11.50 -6.64 0.51
C SER A 216 -11.49 -7.62 -0.66
N ARG A 217 -12.41 -7.42 -1.58
CA ARG A 217 -12.39 -8.10 -2.88
C ARG A 217 -11.82 -7.14 -3.94
N PRO A 218 -11.24 -7.65 -5.03
CA PRO A 218 -10.75 -6.80 -6.11
C PRO A 218 -11.76 -5.79 -6.63
N GLU A 219 -13.05 -6.15 -6.66
CA GLU A 219 -14.13 -5.29 -7.13
C GLU A 219 -14.31 -4.04 -6.25
N ASN A 220 -14.14 -4.19 -4.93
CA ASN A 220 -14.20 -3.05 -4.00
C ASN A 220 -13.03 -2.09 -4.21
N LEU A 221 -11.83 -2.64 -4.46
CA LEU A 221 -10.63 -1.83 -4.75
C LEU A 221 -10.76 -1.14 -6.10
N ALA A 222 -11.28 -1.84 -7.12
CA ALA A 222 -11.54 -1.25 -8.43
C ALA A 222 -12.45 -0.03 -8.32
N ALA A 223 -13.55 -0.11 -7.57
CA ALA A 223 -14.46 1.01 -7.34
C ALA A 223 -13.74 2.21 -6.67
N ILE A 224 -12.87 1.95 -5.68
CA ILE A 224 -12.08 3.00 -5.04
C ILE A 224 -11.10 3.64 -6.04
N PHE A 225 -10.38 2.81 -6.81
CA PHE A 225 -9.39 3.30 -7.76
C PHE A 225 -10.01 4.12 -8.91
N ASP A 226 -11.24 3.80 -9.30
CA ASP A 226 -11.98 4.59 -10.29
C ASP A 226 -12.41 5.97 -9.74
N GLU A 227 -12.74 6.04 -8.44
CA GLU A 227 -13.27 7.25 -7.82
C GLU A 227 -12.17 8.19 -7.27
N VAL A 228 -11.08 7.62 -6.71
CA VAL A 228 -10.07 8.37 -5.93
C VAL A 228 -8.66 8.14 -6.48
N PRO A 229 -8.06 9.17 -7.09
CA PRO A 229 -6.77 9.03 -7.78
C PRO A 229 -5.57 8.84 -6.85
N ASN A 230 -5.63 9.23 -5.58
CA ASN A 230 -4.54 9.21 -4.61
C ASN A 230 -4.55 8.00 -3.67
N VAL A 231 -5.34 6.96 -3.99
CA VAL A 231 -5.35 5.69 -3.23
C VAL A 231 -4.56 4.63 -3.98
N PHE A 232 -3.69 3.96 -3.25
CA PHE A 232 -2.85 2.84 -3.69
C PHE A 232 -3.07 1.67 -2.75
N CYS A 233 -2.64 0.47 -3.15
CA CYS A 233 -2.53 -0.65 -2.22
C CYS A 233 -1.22 -1.42 -2.43
N GLU A 234 -0.83 -2.19 -1.43
CA GLU A 234 0.34 -3.07 -1.51
C GLU A 234 -0.01 -4.49 -1.07
N LEU A 235 0.65 -5.46 -1.70
CA LEU A 235 0.30 -6.88 -1.65
C LEU A 235 1.04 -7.66 -0.56
N SER A 236 1.50 -7.01 0.52
CA SER A 236 2.16 -7.71 1.60
C SER A 236 1.20 -8.57 2.43
N GLY A 237 1.73 -9.49 3.20
CA GLY A 237 0.95 -10.30 4.15
C GLY A 237 -0.13 -11.19 3.55
N SER A 238 -0.21 -11.29 2.24
CA SER A 238 -1.32 -11.95 1.53
C SER A 238 -0.94 -13.27 0.86
N GLY A 239 0.29 -13.70 1.03
CA GLY A 239 0.82 -14.94 0.48
C GLY A 239 0.60 -16.17 1.35
N VAL A 240 1.06 -17.31 0.86
CA VAL A 240 0.98 -18.61 1.54
C VAL A 240 1.80 -18.58 2.83
N MET A 241 2.96 -17.93 2.81
CA MET A 241 3.88 -17.83 3.94
C MET A 241 3.24 -17.19 5.18
N HIS A 242 2.36 -16.21 4.98
CA HIS A 242 1.63 -15.55 6.06
C HIS A 242 0.38 -16.32 6.51
N GLY A 243 0.06 -17.45 5.87
CA GLY A 243 -1.14 -18.23 6.17
C GLY A 243 -2.47 -17.56 5.77
N ILE A 244 -2.42 -16.39 5.16
CA ILE A 244 -3.57 -15.62 4.73
C ILE A 244 -3.69 -15.67 3.21
N ARG A 245 -4.26 -16.75 2.69
CA ARG A 245 -4.41 -17.03 1.26
C ARG A 245 -5.48 -16.14 0.60
N ARG A 246 -5.22 -14.85 0.45
CA ARG A 246 -6.20 -13.90 -0.10
C ARG A 246 -5.96 -13.56 -1.56
N THR A 247 -4.75 -13.14 -1.88
CA THR A 247 -4.39 -12.70 -3.23
C THR A 247 -3.75 -13.83 -4.02
N SER A 248 -2.90 -14.65 -3.37
CA SER A 248 -2.22 -15.78 -3.99
C SER A 248 -2.51 -17.11 -3.29
N THR A 249 -2.22 -18.20 -3.99
CA THR A 249 -2.25 -19.59 -3.53
C THR A 249 -0.91 -20.23 -3.85
N GLU A 250 -0.77 -21.54 -3.60
CA GLU A 250 0.39 -22.33 -4.04
C GLU A 250 0.52 -22.34 -5.58
N ASP A 251 -0.59 -22.16 -6.30
CA ASP A 251 -0.63 -22.09 -7.77
C ASP A 251 -0.40 -20.65 -8.32
N GLY A 252 -0.12 -19.68 -7.43
CA GLY A 252 0.13 -18.30 -7.79
C GLY A 252 -1.04 -17.34 -7.55
N LEU A 253 -1.01 -16.19 -8.22
CA LEU A 253 -1.97 -15.10 -8.02
C LEU A 253 -3.37 -15.49 -8.51
N ARG A 254 -4.39 -15.21 -7.72
CA ARG A 254 -5.79 -15.49 -8.10
C ARG A 254 -6.20 -14.68 -9.32
N PRO A 255 -6.98 -15.25 -10.27
CA PRO A 255 -7.35 -14.61 -11.54
C PRO A 255 -8.00 -13.22 -11.39
N ASN A 256 -8.85 -13.04 -10.39
CA ASN A 256 -9.50 -11.75 -10.14
C ASN A 256 -8.52 -10.68 -9.64
N TRP A 257 -7.42 -11.06 -8.97
CA TRP A 257 -6.33 -10.17 -8.60
C TRP A 257 -5.44 -9.84 -9.79
N VAL A 258 -5.16 -10.81 -10.66
CA VAL A 258 -4.48 -10.54 -11.95
C VAL A 258 -5.23 -9.47 -12.74
N ASN A 259 -6.55 -9.62 -12.87
CA ASN A 259 -7.40 -8.66 -13.58
C ASN A 259 -7.40 -7.27 -12.93
N LEU A 260 -7.44 -7.19 -11.59
CA LEU A 260 -7.33 -5.90 -10.89
C LEU A 260 -6.01 -5.21 -11.18
N ILE A 261 -4.89 -5.94 -11.04
CA ILE A 261 -3.55 -5.38 -11.22
C ILE A 261 -3.34 -4.96 -12.68
N ALA A 262 -3.79 -5.77 -13.64
CA ALA A 262 -3.71 -5.45 -15.06
C ALA A 262 -4.54 -4.19 -15.42
N ARG A 263 -5.68 -4.00 -14.77
CA ARG A 263 -6.52 -2.80 -14.98
C ARG A 263 -5.95 -1.54 -14.31
N TYR A 264 -5.29 -1.69 -13.15
CA TYR A 264 -4.76 -0.57 -12.36
C TYR A 264 -3.28 -0.73 -12.04
N PRO A 265 -2.42 -0.93 -13.05
CA PRO A 265 -1.00 -1.25 -12.82
C PRO A 265 -0.24 -0.13 -12.09
N ASP A 266 -0.73 1.10 -12.16
CA ASP A 266 -0.13 2.27 -11.53
C ASP A 266 -0.60 2.49 -10.06
N ARG A 267 -1.39 1.57 -9.50
CA ARG A 267 -2.01 1.69 -8.17
C ARG A 267 -1.61 0.60 -7.18
N VAL A 268 -0.85 -0.40 -7.63
CA VAL A 268 -0.47 -1.56 -6.83
C VAL A 268 1.03 -1.60 -6.66
N MET A 269 1.47 -1.93 -5.46
CA MET A 269 2.87 -2.10 -5.08
C MET A 269 3.07 -3.45 -4.39
N VAL A 270 4.30 -3.84 -4.13
CA VAL A 270 4.65 -5.03 -3.35
C VAL A 270 5.27 -4.66 -2.00
N GLY A 271 5.08 -5.52 -1.02
CA GLY A 271 5.69 -5.43 0.30
C GLY A 271 5.89 -6.83 0.88
N SER A 272 6.77 -6.96 1.84
CA SER A 272 7.08 -8.26 2.45
C SER A 272 6.29 -8.55 3.72
N ASP A 273 6.09 -7.57 4.57
CA ASP A 273 5.50 -7.71 5.92
C ASP A 273 6.14 -8.84 6.76
N PRO A 274 7.42 -8.81 7.04
CA PRO A 274 8.09 -9.86 7.81
C PRO A 274 7.83 -9.71 9.30
N CYS A 275 6.62 -9.33 9.70
CA CYS A 275 6.24 -9.17 11.10
C CYS A 275 6.08 -10.50 11.84
N CYS A 276 5.82 -10.42 13.12
CA CYS A 276 5.24 -11.50 13.92
C CYS A 276 6.03 -12.82 13.91
N GLY A 277 7.37 -12.73 13.86
CA GLY A 277 8.28 -13.88 13.85
C GLY A 277 8.68 -14.35 12.46
N LEU A 278 8.28 -13.65 11.40
CA LEU A 278 8.64 -13.99 10.03
C LEU A 278 9.93 -13.34 9.50
N HIS A 279 10.61 -12.50 10.31
CA HIS A 279 11.88 -11.89 9.90
C HIS A 279 12.94 -12.88 9.39
N PRO A 280 13.12 -14.07 10.01
CA PRO A 280 14.07 -15.07 9.50
C PRO A 280 13.67 -15.66 8.14
N LYS A 281 12.40 -15.49 7.74
CA LYS A 281 11.83 -16.01 6.49
C LYS A 281 11.72 -14.96 5.39
N TYR A 282 12.43 -13.84 5.52
CA TYR A 282 12.39 -12.77 4.54
C TYR A 282 12.72 -13.25 3.11
N ASP A 283 13.71 -14.13 2.97
CA ASP A 283 14.11 -14.68 1.68
C ASP A 283 12.99 -15.48 1.00
N GLU A 284 12.29 -16.29 1.80
CA GLU A 284 11.15 -17.08 1.32
C GLU A 284 9.97 -16.18 0.94
N ILE A 285 9.70 -15.12 1.72
CA ILE A 285 8.65 -14.14 1.43
C ILE A 285 8.94 -13.43 0.10
N ILE A 286 10.16 -12.94 -0.11
CA ILE A 286 10.52 -12.28 -1.37
C ILE A 286 10.48 -13.27 -2.53
N LYS A 287 10.91 -14.52 -2.34
CA LYS A 287 10.76 -15.57 -3.34
C LYS A 287 9.30 -15.79 -3.70
N GLU A 288 8.41 -15.87 -2.70
CA GLU A 288 6.96 -16.02 -2.92
C GLU A 288 6.39 -14.83 -3.71
N LEU A 289 6.75 -13.59 -3.37
CA LEU A 289 6.35 -12.40 -4.14
C LEU A 289 6.77 -12.50 -5.61
N ARG A 290 7.97 -12.99 -5.89
CA ARG A 290 8.46 -13.15 -7.26
C ARG A 290 7.71 -14.25 -8.01
N THR A 291 7.56 -15.43 -7.38
CA THR A 291 7.04 -16.63 -8.06
C THR A 291 5.51 -16.68 -8.08
N HIS A 292 4.81 -16.19 -7.06
CA HIS A 292 3.36 -16.31 -6.94
C HIS A 292 2.61 -15.00 -7.23
N VAL A 293 3.31 -13.86 -7.29
CA VAL A 293 2.67 -12.58 -7.61
C VAL A 293 3.22 -12.01 -8.91
N LEU A 294 4.49 -11.61 -8.94
CA LEU A 294 5.06 -10.90 -10.10
C LEU A 294 5.09 -11.76 -11.36
N ALA A 295 5.38 -13.07 -11.25
CA ALA A 295 5.39 -13.96 -12.40
C ALA A 295 4.01 -14.20 -13.03
N HIS A 296 2.92 -13.89 -12.31
CA HIS A 296 1.54 -14.12 -12.76
C HIS A 296 0.83 -12.86 -13.31
N ILE A 297 1.53 -11.73 -13.40
CA ILE A 297 0.99 -10.51 -14.02
C ILE A 297 1.63 -10.29 -15.40
N PRO A 298 0.99 -9.51 -16.29
CA PRO A 298 1.54 -9.20 -17.61
C PRO A 298 2.97 -8.67 -17.54
N PRO A 299 3.90 -9.14 -18.39
CA PRO A 299 5.32 -8.74 -18.35
C PRO A 299 5.54 -7.23 -18.37
N GLU A 300 4.77 -6.50 -19.15
CA GLU A 300 4.87 -5.06 -19.36
C GLU A 300 4.53 -4.21 -18.12
N ILE A 301 3.91 -4.81 -17.08
CA ILE A 301 3.57 -4.10 -15.86
C ILE A 301 4.38 -4.57 -14.63
N ILE A 302 5.21 -5.60 -14.76
CA ILE A 302 6.00 -6.16 -13.65
C ILE A 302 6.85 -5.08 -12.97
N GLU A 303 7.58 -4.28 -13.72
CA GLU A 303 8.42 -3.21 -13.17
C GLU A 303 7.60 -2.14 -12.44
N LYS A 304 6.41 -1.80 -12.95
CA LYS A 304 5.52 -0.85 -12.29
C LYS A 304 5.15 -1.32 -10.89
N VAL A 305 4.71 -2.56 -10.77
CA VAL A 305 4.25 -3.17 -9.53
C VAL A 305 5.42 -3.45 -8.58
N ALA A 306 6.56 -3.92 -9.11
CA ALA A 306 7.73 -4.29 -8.34
C ALA A 306 8.43 -3.08 -7.69
N TYR A 307 8.54 -1.94 -8.40
CA TYR A 307 9.27 -0.79 -7.87
C TYR A 307 8.87 0.60 -8.39
N GLN A 308 8.44 0.75 -9.66
CA GLN A 308 8.25 2.09 -10.25
C GLN A 308 7.16 2.89 -9.52
N ASN A 309 6.07 2.25 -9.10
CA ASN A 309 5.04 2.90 -8.32
C ASN A 309 5.58 3.40 -6.97
N ALA A 310 6.37 2.57 -6.29
CA ALA A 310 7.02 2.96 -5.05
C ALA A 310 8.02 4.11 -5.26
N VAL A 311 8.84 4.05 -6.28
CA VAL A 311 9.76 5.14 -6.65
C VAL A 311 9.01 6.46 -6.82
N ARG A 312 7.88 6.44 -7.54
CA ARG A 312 7.04 7.61 -7.75
C ARG A 312 6.36 8.11 -6.47
N VAL A 313 5.73 7.21 -5.71
CA VAL A 313 4.95 7.55 -4.51
C VAL A 313 5.85 8.06 -3.39
N PHE A 314 6.99 7.42 -3.17
CA PHE A 314 7.91 7.78 -2.10
C PHE A 314 9.03 8.75 -2.54
N GLY A 315 9.07 9.15 -3.82
CA GLY A 315 10.09 10.03 -4.35
C GLY A 315 11.51 9.45 -4.20
N LEU A 316 11.64 8.14 -4.45
CA LEU A 316 12.92 7.44 -4.35
C LEU A 316 13.81 7.78 -5.56
N LYS A 317 15.12 7.65 -5.36
CA LYS A 317 16.06 7.79 -6.49
C LYS A 317 16.22 6.43 -7.17
N PRO A 318 16.05 6.35 -8.51
CA PRO A 318 16.26 5.13 -9.29
C PRO A 318 17.67 4.55 -9.18
#